data_cf4a63dac3a677b566b77d99577d5c02
#
_entry.id   cf4a63dac3a677b566b77d99577d5c02
#
_cell.length_a   1.000
_cell.length_b   1.000
_cell.length_c   1.000
_cell.angle_alpha   90.00
_cell.angle_beta   90.00
_cell.angle_gamma   90.00
#
_symmetry.space_group_name_H-M   'P 1'
#
loop_
_entity.id
_entity.type
_entity.pdbx_description
1 polymer ?
#
loop_
_entity_poly.entity_id
_entity_poly.type
_entity_poly.pdbx_seq_one_letter_code
_entity_poly.pdbx_strand_id
1 'polypeptide(L)'
;MRFEYYSMVLCALAISCGEAQRENRSGEESNTLSEQIQEVETEVVRMSNFESDILSNGRLESVRYADVYWKVDGDIQSISVRNGQRVESGALLATLESKQHDRAERSSSVDMSQANMQMLEVLIGQGYDPNKLEEVPEQAMELIKVKSGYSKAVITHEQAIENLQNCSLRAPIAGVVANISESGMTRNNLSKPFCRIVDRSRMNVSFTVIENELSLIKTGQRVEVTPYSDSQRVYEGEITAINPIVGNNGMVDVSAQIAGDATLYDGMSVTVHIKNLTGESLSVPKEAVVLRAGKPVVFVAKDGKAEWRYVTTTHESDTRFAISEGVEEGDSVIVAGNTDLAHNSEIKRKR
;
A
#
# COMPACT_ATOMS: atom_id res chain seq x y z
N MET A 1 -38.45 20.43 36.06
CA MET A 1 -38.19 21.50 37.07
C MET A 1 -37.67 22.70 36.33
N ARG A 2 -38.55 23.69 36.28
CA ARG A 2 -38.40 25.16 36.48
C ARG A 2 -37.55 25.86 35.42
N PHE A 3 -38.16 26.68 34.47
CA PHE A 3 -38.65 28.08 34.65
C PHE A 3 -37.45 29.05 34.71
N GLU A 4 -37.33 30.17 34.01
CA GLU A 4 -38.26 31.25 33.57
C GLU A 4 -37.51 32.13 32.57
N TYR A 5 -38.05 32.66 31.49
CA TYR A 5 -38.90 33.86 31.32
C TYR A 5 -38.20 35.24 31.49
N TYR A 6 -38.66 36.11 30.59
CA TYR A 6 -38.63 37.62 30.58
C TYR A 6 -37.52 38.24 29.71
N SER A 7 -37.72 39.21 28.87
CA SER A 7 -38.85 40.16 28.72
C SER A 7 -38.68 40.97 27.43
N MET A 8 -39.78 41.23 26.84
CA MET A 8 -40.14 42.14 25.75
C MET A 8 -40.00 43.59 26.23
N VAL A 9 -39.35 44.49 25.45
CA VAL A 9 -39.63 45.93 25.52
C VAL A 9 -39.79 46.52 24.12
N LEU A 10 -40.99 46.93 23.91
CA LEU A 10 -41.54 47.71 22.79
C LEU A 10 -41.31 49.19 23.09
N CYS A 11 -40.84 50.01 22.14
CA CYS A 11 -41.07 51.45 22.14
C CYS A 11 -41.24 52.00 20.72
N ALA A 12 -42.40 52.55 20.50
CA ALA A 12 -42.85 53.14 19.27
C ALA A 12 -42.72 54.69 19.35
N LEU A 13 -42.94 55.32 18.19
CA LEU A 13 -43.23 56.75 17.91
C LEU A 13 -42.01 57.68 17.78
N ALA A 14 -41.83 58.45 16.69
CA ALA A 14 -42.78 59.50 16.19
C ALA A 14 -42.45 59.88 14.73
N ILE A 15 -43.53 60.23 14.06
CA ILE A 15 -43.69 60.83 12.77
C ILE A 15 -43.22 62.28 12.78
N SER A 16 -42.47 62.71 11.71
CA SER A 16 -42.51 64.14 11.33
C SER A 16 -42.43 64.26 9.80
N CYS A 17 -43.51 64.74 9.23
CA CYS A 17 -43.63 65.23 7.86
C CYS A 17 -42.84 66.52 7.65
N GLY A 18 -42.24 66.65 6.47
CA GLY A 18 -41.68 67.86 5.94
C GLY A 18 -41.63 67.82 4.42
N GLU A 19 -42.69 68.32 3.76
CA GLU A 19 -42.72 68.58 2.32
C GLU A 19 -41.88 69.84 2.00
N ALA A 20 -40.99 69.68 0.97
CA ALA A 20 -40.58 70.83 0.16
C ALA A 20 -40.04 70.39 -1.18
N GLN A 21 -40.83 70.65 -2.20
CA GLN A 21 -40.59 71.18 -3.55
C GLN A 21 -39.45 70.60 -4.45
N ARG A 22 -39.96 70.30 -5.60
CA ARG A 22 -39.35 70.03 -6.90
C ARG A 22 -38.27 70.99 -7.31
N GLU A 23 -37.15 70.49 -7.81
CA GLU A 23 -36.51 71.08 -8.98
C GLU A 23 -36.03 70.01 -9.89
N ASN A 24 -36.55 70.07 -11.11
CA ASN A 24 -36.26 69.19 -12.25
C ASN A 24 -34.94 69.66 -12.87
N ARG A 25 -33.90 68.85 -12.80
CA ARG A 25 -32.74 68.98 -13.69
C ARG A 25 -32.44 67.56 -14.30
N SER A 26 -32.88 67.45 -15.54
CA SER A 26 -32.41 66.52 -16.52
C SER A 26 -30.90 66.70 -16.70
N GLY A 27 -30.13 65.83 -16.06
CA GLY A 27 -28.73 65.60 -16.38
C GLY A 27 -28.64 64.21 -16.88
N GLU A 28 -28.46 64.08 -18.18
CA GLU A 28 -27.97 62.83 -18.79
C GLU A 28 -26.57 62.51 -18.20
N GLU A 29 -26.55 61.72 -17.13
CA GLU A 29 -25.31 60.99 -16.81
C GLU A 29 -25.15 59.87 -17.85
N SER A 30 -24.42 60.17 -18.92
CA SER A 30 -23.80 59.19 -19.76
C SER A 30 -22.89 58.35 -18.86
N ASN A 31 -23.38 57.21 -18.47
CA ASN A 31 -22.59 56.17 -17.80
C ASN A 31 -21.60 55.63 -18.84
N THR A 32 -20.52 56.35 -19.10
CA THR A 32 -19.33 55.83 -19.77
C THR A 32 -18.73 54.85 -18.79
N LEU A 33 -19.16 53.58 -18.90
CA LEU A 33 -18.37 52.46 -18.45
C LEU A 33 -16.97 52.62 -19.09
N SER A 34 -16.03 53.17 -18.32
CA SER A 34 -14.63 53.12 -18.71
C SER A 34 -14.31 51.65 -18.90
N GLU A 35 -14.17 51.21 -20.16
CA GLU A 35 -13.63 49.93 -20.49
C GLU A 35 -12.23 49.86 -19.87
N GLN A 36 -12.13 49.26 -18.68
CA GLN A 36 -10.85 49.02 -18.04
C GLN A 36 -10.18 47.92 -18.87
N ILE A 37 -9.21 48.34 -19.66
CA ILE A 37 -8.34 47.38 -20.41
C ILE A 37 -7.64 46.54 -19.36
N GLN A 38 -7.98 45.26 -19.30
CA GLN A 38 -7.43 44.32 -18.31
C GLN A 38 -6.10 43.75 -18.79
N GLU A 39 -5.07 43.86 -17.95
CA GLU A 39 -3.77 43.22 -18.27
C GLU A 39 -3.87 41.72 -18.00
N VAL A 40 -3.49 40.92 -18.99
CA VAL A 40 -3.59 39.45 -18.97
C VAL A 40 -2.27 38.81 -19.35
N GLU A 41 -1.98 37.65 -18.75
CA GLU A 41 -0.91 36.77 -19.19
C GLU A 41 -1.49 35.67 -20.06
N THR A 42 -0.76 35.32 -21.14
CA THR A 42 -1.25 34.35 -22.13
C THR A 42 -0.22 33.26 -22.35
N GLU A 43 -0.68 32.03 -22.58
CA GLU A 43 0.13 30.91 -23.03
C GLU A 43 -0.39 30.35 -24.35
N VAL A 44 0.51 29.95 -25.25
CA VAL A 44 0.15 29.37 -26.53
C VAL A 44 -0.15 27.89 -26.38
N VAL A 45 -1.35 27.47 -26.80
CA VAL A 45 -1.75 26.07 -26.83
C VAL A 45 -0.89 25.30 -27.85
N ARG A 46 -0.29 24.21 -27.38
CA ARG A 46 0.54 23.34 -28.23
C ARG A 46 0.12 21.89 -28.05
N MET A 47 0.27 21.14 -29.12
CA MET A 47 0.21 19.69 -29.06
C MET A 47 1.43 19.19 -28.29
N SER A 48 1.23 18.39 -27.25
CA SER A 48 2.29 17.80 -26.46
C SER A 48 1.86 16.44 -25.92
N ASN A 49 2.82 15.58 -25.63
CA ASN A 49 2.52 14.37 -24.88
C ASN A 49 1.96 14.77 -23.52
N PHE A 50 0.72 14.37 -23.27
CA PHE A 50 0.07 14.65 -22.01
C PHE A 50 0.29 13.49 -21.04
N GLU A 51 0.86 13.80 -19.90
CA GLU A 51 0.98 12.86 -18.79
C GLU A 51 -0.19 13.06 -17.85
N SER A 52 -1.07 12.08 -17.74
CA SER A 52 -2.09 12.07 -16.69
C SER A 52 -1.56 11.29 -15.49
N ASP A 53 -1.76 11.84 -14.30
CA ASP A 53 -1.37 11.20 -13.06
C ASP A 53 -2.61 10.59 -12.40
N ILE A 54 -2.55 9.28 -12.14
CA ILE A 54 -3.50 8.62 -11.26
C ILE A 54 -2.88 8.59 -9.87
N LEU A 55 -3.54 9.25 -8.93
CA LEU A 55 -3.14 9.29 -7.53
C LEU A 55 -3.99 8.32 -6.72
N SER A 56 -3.34 7.42 -6.00
CA SER A 56 -4.02 6.51 -5.09
C SER A 56 -3.30 6.40 -3.75
N ASN A 57 -4.08 6.11 -2.71
CA ASN A 57 -3.55 5.77 -1.40
C ASN A 57 -3.36 4.26 -1.31
N GLY A 58 -2.19 3.85 -0.82
CA GLY A 58 -1.83 2.45 -0.70
C GLY A 58 -1.26 2.12 0.67
N ARG A 59 -0.98 0.83 0.84
CA ARG A 59 -0.34 0.29 2.03
C ARG A 59 0.82 -0.62 1.64
N LEU A 60 1.93 -0.49 2.35
CA LEU A 60 3.08 -1.37 2.18
C LEU A 60 2.86 -2.67 2.92
N GLU A 61 3.22 -3.77 2.26
CA GLU A 61 3.25 -5.10 2.83
C GLU A 61 4.55 -5.80 2.45
N SER A 62 5.14 -6.51 3.38
CA SER A 62 6.34 -7.27 3.07
C SER A 62 6.00 -8.45 2.18
N VAL A 63 6.72 -8.60 1.05
CA VAL A 63 6.54 -9.73 0.12
C VAL A 63 6.85 -11.06 0.80
N ARG A 64 7.79 -11.05 1.75
CA ARG A 64 8.25 -12.26 2.42
C ARG A 64 8.34 -12.05 3.92
N TYR A 65 7.58 -12.84 4.64
CA TYR A 65 7.64 -12.92 6.10
C TYR A 65 7.47 -14.36 6.56
N ALA A 66 7.84 -14.63 7.81
CA ALA A 66 7.61 -15.91 8.44
C ALA A 66 7.14 -15.71 9.89
N ASP A 67 5.99 -16.28 10.20
CA ASP A 67 5.53 -16.43 11.57
C ASP A 67 6.20 -17.67 12.16
N VAL A 68 6.99 -17.51 13.22
CA VAL A 68 7.79 -18.54 13.82
C VAL A 68 7.05 -19.11 15.03
N TYR A 69 6.79 -20.40 14.99
CA TYR A 69 6.07 -21.12 16.04
C TYR A 69 6.97 -22.13 16.72
N TRP A 70 6.74 -22.33 18.01
CA TRP A 70 7.29 -23.48 18.72
C TRP A 70 6.64 -24.75 18.21
N LYS A 71 7.45 -25.83 18.11
CA LYS A 71 6.98 -27.16 17.69
C LYS A 71 6.81 -28.12 18.85
N VAL A 72 7.43 -27.84 19.98
CA VAL A 72 7.32 -28.62 21.22
C VAL A 72 7.00 -27.69 22.38
N ASP A 73 6.32 -28.23 23.39
CA ASP A 73 5.97 -27.52 24.63
C ASP A 73 7.13 -27.57 25.62
N GLY A 74 7.34 -26.50 26.38
CA GLY A 74 8.37 -26.43 27.38
C GLY A 74 8.52 -25.08 28.05
N ASP A 75 9.34 -25.02 29.08
CA ASP A 75 9.68 -23.78 29.75
C ASP A 75 10.77 -23.02 28.97
N ILE A 76 10.61 -21.71 28.81
CA ILE A 76 11.56 -20.88 28.08
C ILE A 76 12.82 -20.71 28.92
N GLN A 77 13.93 -21.19 28.42
CA GLN A 77 15.24 -21.03 29.06
C GLN A 77 15.85 -19.65 28.76
N SER A 78 15.82 -19.25 27.48
CA SER A 78 16.38 -17.97 27.07
C SER A 78 15.75 -17.46 25.78
N ILE A 79 15.69 -16.13 25.64
CA ILE A 79 15.36 -15.42 24.39
C ILE A 79 16.61 -14.66 23.97
N SER A 80 17.13 -14.97 22.78
CA SER A 80 18.42 -14.47 22.27
C SER A 80 18.26 -13.26 21.35
N VAL A 81 17.02 -12.83 21.06
CA VAL A 81 16.73 -11.77 20.08
C VAL A 81 15.80 -10.72 20.67
N ARG A 82 15.74 -9.56 20.01
CA ARG A 82 14.86 -8.43 20.37
C ARG A 82 14.08 -7.96 19.16
N ASN A 83 12.93 -7.32 19.38
CA ASN A 83 12.19 -6.65 18.31
C ASN A 83 13.09 -5.61 17.61
N GLY A 84 13.04 -5.58 16.28
CA GLY A 84 13.88 -4.72 15.44
C GLY A 84 15.27 -5.29 15.13
N GLN A 85 15.68 -6.42 15.73
CA GLN A 85 16.97 -7.05 15.46
C GLN A 85 16.97 -7.76 14.09
N ARG A 86 18.02 -7.55 13.30
CA ARG A 86 18.25 -8.30 12.06
C ARG A 86 18.85 -9.67 12.39
N VAL A 87 18.34 -10.71 11.75
CA VAL A 87 18.77 -12.08 11.89
C VAL A 87 18.96 -12.72 10.51
N GLU A 88 19.90 -13.65 10.45
CA GLU A 88 20.12 -14.51 9.28
C GLU A 88 19.28 -15.79 9.39
N SER A 89 19.04 -16.48 8.26
CA SER A 89 18.40 -17.79 8.25
C SER A 89 19.20 -18.78 9.09
N GLY A 90 18.54 -19.56 9.95
CA GLY A 90 19.17 -20.49 10.90
C GLY A 90 19.61 -19.86 12.23
N ALA A 91 19.58 -18.53 12.37
CA ALA A 91 19.94 -17.84 13.62
C ALA A 91 19.09 -18.33 14.79
N LEU A 92 19.71 -18.49 15.96
CA LEU A 92 19.01 -18.89 17.19
C LEU A 92 18.17 -17.73 17.71
N LEU A 93 16.88 -17.95 17.88
CA LEU A 93 15.93 -16.95 18.40
C LEU A 93 15.67 -17.12 19.88
N ALA A 94 15.41 -18.34 20.30
CA ALA A 94 15.12 -18.68 21.70
C ALA A 94 15.39 -20.17 21.96
N THR A 95 15.49 -20.55 23.22
CA THR A 95 15.66 -21.95 23.66
C THR A 95 14.67 -22.30 24.75
N LEU A 96 14.19 -23.55 24.73
CA LEU A 96 13.46 -24.17 25.82
C LEU A 96 14.40 -24.96 26.74
N GLU A 97 13.94 -25.26 27.94
CA GLU A 97 14.63 -26.21 28.84
C GLU A 97 14.57 -27.61 28.20
N SER A 98 15.72 -28.14 27.78
CA SER A 98 15.80 -29.38 26.98
C SER A 98 15.89 -30.66 27.83
N LYS A 99 16.05 -30.58 29.17
CA LYS A 99 16.33 -31.72 30.03
C LYS A 99 15.34 -32.89 29.88
N GLN A 100 14.05 -32.59 29.69
CA GLN A 100 13.05 -33.63 29.51
C GLN A 100 13.21 -34.34 28.16
N HIS A 101 13.40 -33.56 27.09
CA HIS A 101 13.60 -34.08 25.73
C HIS A 101 14.92 -34.82 25.57
N ASP A 102 15.99 -34.36 26.22
CA ASP A 102 17.28 -35.04 26.28
C ASP A 102 17.18 -36.42 26.96
N ARG A 103 16.41 -36.55 28.04
CA ARG A 103 16.13 -37.85 28.67
C ARG A 103 15.30 -38.76 27.76
N ALA A 104 14.30 -38.22 27.07
CA ALA A 104 13.47 -38.99 26.14
C ALA A 104 14.28 -39.51 24.96
N GLU A 105 15.18 -38.67 24.41
CA GLU A 105 16.12 -39.11 23.36
C GLU A 105 17.02 -40.24 23.83
N ARG A 106 17.66 -40.13 24.99
CA ARG A 106 18.51 -41.19 25.55
C ARG A 106 17.73 -42.47 25.82
N SER A 107 16.50 -42.38 26.35
CA SER A 107 15.66 -43.55 26.57
C SER A 107 15.34 -44.26 25.25
N SER A 108 14.89 -43.48 24.24
CA SER A 108 14.56 -44.06 22.93
C SER A 108 15.78 -44.65 22.20
N SER A 109 16.98 -44.09 22.43
CA SER A 109 18.25 -44.65 21.90
C SER A 109 18.53 -46.04 22.47
N VAL A 110 18.30 -46.22 23.79
CA VAL A 110 18.43 -47.53 24.46
C VAL A 110 17.39 -48.51 23.93
N ASP A 111 16.13 -48.10 23.78
CA ASP A 111 15.04 -48.93 23.25
C ASP A 111 15.32 -49.35 21.79
N MET A 112 15.85 -48.43 20.99
CA MET A 112 16.29 -48.75 19.62
C MET A 112 17.43 -49.76 19.58
N SER A 113 18.41 -49.63 20.48
CA SER A 113 19.52 -50.59 20.61
C SER A 113 19.02 -51.98 21.02
N GLN A 114 18.06 -52.04 21.95
CA GLN A 114 17.43 -53.30 22.36
C GLN A 114 16.64 -53.95 21.21
N ALA A 115 15.84 -53.13 20.48
CA ALA A 115 15.09 -53.62 19.32
C ALA A 115 16.01 -54.09 18.17
N ASN A 116 17.19 -53.47 18.03
CA ASN A 116 18.21 -53.93 17.09
C ASN A 116 18.75 -55.31 17.47
N MET A 117 19.03 -55.57 18.75
CA MET A 117 19.43 -56.89 19.23
C MET A 117 18.34 -57.94 18.98
N GLN A 118 17.09 -57.64 19.25
CA GLN A 118 15.93 -58.50 18.96
C GLN A 118 15.79 -58.77 17.44
N MET A 119 16.06 -57.76 16.60
CA MET A 119 16.07 -57.94 15.14
C MET A 119 17.12 -58.97 14.71
N LEU A 120 18.34 -58.89 15.27
CA LEU A 120 19.40 -59.86 14.99
C LEU A 120 19.03 -61.27 15.47
N GLU A 121 18.39 -61.40 16.65
CA GLU A 121 17.90 -62.70 17.14
C GLU A 121 16.84 -63.30 16.21
N VAL A 122 15.86 -62.50 15.74
CA VAL A 122 14.84 -62.97 14.79
C VAL A 122 15.47 -63.37 13.47
N LEU A 123 16.47 -62.61 12.99
CA LEU A 123 17.20 -62.86 11.74
C LEU A 123 17.96 -64.20 11.83
N ILE A 124 18.71 -64.45 12.90
CA ILE A 124 19.40 -65.70 13.17
C ILE A 124 18.41 -66.87 13.27
N GLY A 125 17.28 -66.68 13.99
CA GLY A 125 16.22 -67.67 14.13
C GLY A 125 15.55 -68.04 12.79
N GLN A 126 15.67 -67.24 11.77
CA GLN A 126 15.23 -67.54 10.40
C GLN A 126 16.31 -68.09 9.50
N GLY A 127 17.52 -68.29 10.05
CA GLY A 127 18.63 -68.92 9.35
C GLY A 127 19.47 -67.97 8.50
N TYR A 128 19.35 -66.71 8.66
CA TYR A 128 20.18 -65.72 7.98
C TYR A 128 21.42 -65.35 8.81
N ASP A 129 22.51 -65.01 8.13
CA ASP A 129 23.76 -64.56 8.77
C ASP A 129 23.66 -63.08 9.10
N PRO A 130 23.81 -62.70 10.37
CA PRO A 130 23.75 -61.29 10.79
C PRO A 130 24.87 -60.40 10.21
N ASN A 131 25.96 -61.02 9.72
CA ASN A 131 27.07 -60.31 9.09
C ASN A 131 26.84 -60.07 7.57
N LYS A 132 25.81 -60.70 7.00
CA LYS A 132 25.48 -60.65 5.57
C LYS A 132 24.05 -60.14 5.32
N LEU A 133 23.71 -58.99 5.84
CA LEU A 133 22.37 -58.41 5.72
C LEU A 133 21.94 -58.14 4.27
N GLU A 134 22.92 -57.96 3.37
CA GLU A 134 22.68 -57.73 1.94
C GLU A 134 22.15 -59.00 1.21
N GLU A 135 22.41 -60.23 1.76
CA GLU A 135 21.89 -61.47 1.21
C GLU A 135 20.44 -61.77 1.63
N VAL A 136 19.86 -61.00 2.56
CA VAL A 136 18.48 -61.16 3.04
C VAL A 136 17.50 -60.56 2.05
N PRO A 137 16.49 -61.32 1.56
CA PRO A 137 15.47 -60.77 0.69
C PRO A 137 14.74 -59.59 1.36
N GLU A 138 14.47 -58.53 0.61
CA GLU A 138 13.87 -57.30 1.12
C GLU A 138 12.56 -57.53 1.90
N GLN A 139 11.68 -58.39 1.38
CA GLN A 139 10.43 -58.80 2.04
C GLN A 139 10.65 -59.52 3.37
N ALA A 140 11.70 -60.36 3.47
CA ALA A 140 12.04 -61.04 4.72
C ALA A 140 12.63 -60.06 5.73
N MET A 141 13.49 -59.14 5.30
CA MET A 141 14.07 -58.11 6.13
C MET A 141 12.97 -57.18 6.71
N GLU A 142 12.01 -56.79 5.89
CA GLU A 142 10.88 -55.94 6.34
C GLU A 142 10.05 -56.65 7.43
N LEU A 143 9.75 -57.95 7.20
CA LEU A 143 9.04 -58.78 8.19
C LEU A 143 9.83 -58.92 9.50
N ILE A 144 11.16 -59.10 9.42
CA ILE A 144 12.06 -59.20 10.59
C ILE A 144 12.06 -57.90 11.39
N LYS A 145 12.20 -56.73 10.72
CA LYS A 145 12.18 -55.43 11.34
C LYS A 145 10.84 -55.14 12.06
N VAL A 146 9.70 -55.52 11.45
CA VAL A 146 8.39 -55.38 12.07
C VAL A 146 8.24 -56.33 13.27
N LYS A 147 8.60 -57.61 13.14
CA LYS A 147 8.47 -58.60 14.22
C LYS A 147 9.33 -58.27 15.44
N SER A 148 10.52 -57.76 15.23
CA SER A 148 11.42 -57.33 16.32
C SER A 148 11.06 -56.03 16.97
N GLY A 149 10.10 -55.26 16.39
CA GLY A 149 9.78 -53.89 16.82
C GLY A 149 10.81 -52.85 16.42
N TYR A 150 11.86 -53.22 15.63
CA TYR A 150 12.92 -52.30 15.25
C TYR A 150 12.41 -51.09 14.47
N SER A 151 11.54 -51.30 13.48
CA SER A 151 10.96 -50.18 12.73
C SER A 151 10.23 -49.16 13.63
N LYS A 152 9.50 -49.61 14.66
CA LYS A 152 8.83 -48.74 15.62
C LYS A 152 9.84 -47.98 16.49
N ALA A 153 10.89 -48.68 16.98
CA ALA A 153 11.92 -48.09 17.82
C ALA A 153 12.71 -47.01 17.08
N VAL A 154 13.01 -47.21 15.79
CA VAL A 154 13.65 -46.19 14.93
C VAL A 154 12.79 -44.93 14.83
N ILE A 155 11.52 -45.08 14.49
CA ILE A 155 10.58 -43.92 14.37
C ILE A 155 10.47 -43.19 15.70
N THR A 156 10.39 -43.91 16.82
CA THR A 156 10.32 -43.30 18.15
C THR A 156 11.59 -42.52 18.49
N HIS A 157 12.75 -43.05 18.14
CA HIS A 157 14.04 -42.40 18.38
C HIS A 157 14.21 -41.16 17.49
N GLU A 158 13.85 -41.23 16.21
CA GLU A 158 13.84 -40.08 15.29
C GLU A 158 12.95 -38.97 15.82
N GLN A 159 11.74 -39.29 16.30
CA GLN A 159 10.83 -38.34 16.91
C GLN A 159 11.42 -37.66 18.17
N ALA A 160 12.14 -38.43 19.00
CA ALA A 160 12.78 -37.90 20.19
C ALA A 160 13.93 -36.93 19.84
N ILE A 161 14.71 -37.24 18.81
CA ILE A 161 15.76 -36.36 18.28
C ILE A 161 15.14 -35.08 17.74
N GLU A 162 14.08 -35.20 16.92
CA GLU A 162 13.40 -34.01 16.37
C GLU A 162 12.83 -33.11 17.49
N ASN A 163 12.20 -33.68 18.51
CA ASN A 163 11.69 -32.95 19.65
C ASN A 163 12.80 -32.22 20.41
N LEU A 164 13.96 -32.86 20.60
CA LEU A 164 15.12 -32.24 21.24
C LEU A 164 15.68 -31.09 20.39
N GLN A 165 15.79 -31.26 19.08
CA GLN A 165 16.19 -30.18 18.16
C GLN A 165 15.20 -29.00 18.18
N ASN A 166 13.91 -29.29 18.27
CA ASN A 166 12.83 -28.30 18.32
C ASN A 166 12.80 -27.49 19.65
N CYS A 167 13.58 -27.88 20.67
CA CYS A 167 13.84 -27.03 21.83
C CYS A 167 14.65 -25.76 21.47
N SER A 168 15.29 -25.73 20.32
CA SER A 168 16.04 -24.59 19.81
C SER A 168 15.24 -23.93 18.67
N LEU A 169 14.61 -22.80 18.94
CA LEU A 169 13.85 -22.06 17.92
C LEU A 169 14.79 -21.26 17.02
N ARG A 170 14.74 -21.50 15.73
CA ARG A 170 15.62 -20.86 14.75
C ARG A 170 14.83 -20.10 13.68
N ALA A 171 15.45 -19.07 13.13
CA ALA A 171 14.91 -18.26 12.06
C ALA A 171 14.79 -19.07 10.73
N PRO A 172 13.61 -19.22 10.15
CA PRO A 172 13.45 -19.91 8.87
C PRO A 172 13.94 -19.09 7.67
N ILE A 173 13.94 -17.76 7.81
CA ILE A 173 14.39 -16.80 6.79
C ILE A 173 15.27 -15.73 7.43
N ALA A 174 16.09 -15.07 6.62
CA ALA A 174 16.74 -13.84 7.01
C ALA A 174 15.75 -12.66 7.01
N GLY A 175 15.85 -11.74 7.98
CA GLY A 175 14.95 -10.61 8.09
C GLY A 175 15.10 -9.85 9.40
N VAL A 176 14.08 -9.09 9.74
CA VAL A 176 14.00 -8.32 10.98
C VAL A 176 12.93 -8.93 11.89
N VAL A 177 13.30 -9.18 13.15
CA VAL A 177 12.40 -9.76 14.14
C VAL A 177 11.37 -8.72 14.59
N ALA A 178 10.10 -9.11 14.59
CA ALA A 178 8.98 -8.29 15.03
C ALA A 178 8.03 -9.11 15.91
N ASN A 179 7.29 -8.43 16.77
CA ASN A 179 6.17 -8.98 17.54
C ASN A 179 6.55 -10.21 18.39
N ILE A 180 7.66 -10.15 19.14
CA ILE A 180 7.97 -11.20 20.12
C ILE A 180 6.86 -11.22 21.17
N SER A 181 6.10 -12.34 21.22
CA SER A 181 4.89 -12.48 22.03
C SER A 181 5.15 -12.95 23.47
N GLU A 182 6.30 -13.58 23.71
CA GLU A 182 6.59 -14.30 24.97
C GLU A 182 7.62 -13.60 25.86
N SER A 183 7.82 -12.30 25.66
CA SER A 183 8.71 -11.51 26.50
C SER A 183 8.19 -11.48 27.95
N GLY A 184 8.94 -12.12 28.85
CA GLY A 184 8.58 -12.24 30.28
C GLY A 184 7.69 -13.43 30.66
N MET A 185 7.37 -14.35 29.74
CA MET A 185 6.70 -15.62 30.03
C MET A 185 7.71 -16.69 30.41
N THR A 186 7.30 -17.60 31.29
CA THR A 186 8.11 -18.77 31.69
C THR A 186 7.87 -19.98 30.81
N ARG A 187 6.69 -20.09 30.17
CA ARG A 187 6.28 -21.21 29.33
C ARG A 187 5.87 -20.72 27.93
N ASN A 188 6.22 -21.51 26.92
CA ASN A 188 5.88 -21.20 25.52
C ASN A 188 4.41 -21.44 25.20
N ASN A 189 3.99 -20.94 24.03
CA ASN A 189 2.63 -21.13 23.49
C ASN A 189 2.71 -21.68 22.08
N LEU A 190 2.18 -22.91 21.87
CA LEU A 190 2.18 -23.56 20.56
C LEU A 190 1.15 -23.00 19.58
N SER A 191 0.11 -22.31 20.10
CA SER A 191 -1.01 -21.79 19.28
C SER A 191 -0.79 -20.37 18.77
N LYS A 192 0.26 -19.69 19.25
CA LYS A 192 0.60 -18.33 18.84
C LYS A 192 2.03 -18.29 18.30
N PRO A 193 2.32 -17.44 17.31
CA PRO A 193 3.67 -17.26 16.87
C PRO A 193 4.52 -16.65 17.99
N PHE A 194 5.73 -17.19 18.18
CA PHE A 194 6.73 -16.59 19.06
C PHE A 194 7.13 -15.20 18.57
N CYS A 195 7.39 -15.07 17.28
CA CYS A 195 7.70 -13.80 16.63
C CYS A 195 7.38 -13.89 15.13
N ARG A 196 7.39 -12.73 14.47
CA ARG A 196 7.39 -12.62 13.01
C ARG A 196 8.76 -12.17 12.55
N ILE A 197 9.29 -12.79 11.49
CA ILE A 197 10.49 -12.32 10.80
C ILE A 197 10.06 -11.74 9.47
N VAL A 198 10.42 -10.48 9.23
CA VAL A 198 9.99 -9.71 8.06
C VAL A 198 11.20 -9.40 7.19
N ASP A 199 11.17 -9.85 5.95
CA ASP A 199 12.14 -9.47 4.94
C ASP A 199 11.70 -8.16 4.27
N ARG A 200 12.47 -7.09 4.49
CA ARG A 200 12.18 -5.74 3.97
C ARG A 200 12.91 -5.43 2.67
N SER A 201 13.53 -6.41 2.04
CA SER A 201 14.29 -6.19 0.79
C SER A 201 13.40 -5.86 -0.39
N ARG A 202 12.16 -6.34 -0.39
CA ARG A 202 11.12 -6.04 -1.36
C ARG A 202 9.79 -5.85 -0.65
N MET A 203 9.07 -4.81 -1.06
CA MET A 203 7.78 -4.47 -0.51
C MET A 203 6.72 -4.53 -1.60
N ASN A 204 5.57 -5.04 -1.27
CA ASN A 204 4.37 -4.95 -2.07
C ASN A 204 3.59 -3.72 -1.64
N VAL A 205 3.01 -3.02 -2.59
CA VAL A 205 2.13 -1.87 -2.38
C VAL A 205 0.75 -2.28 -2.83
N SER A 206 -0.18 -2.41 -1.90
CA SER A 206 -1.60 -2.66 -2.21
C SER A 206 -2.33 -1.33 -2.23
N PHE A 207 -2.99 -1.01 -3.33
CA PHE A 207 -3.77 0.22 -3.52
C PHE A 207 -4.99 -0.05 -4.40
N THR A 208 -5.91 0.91 -4.51
CA THR A 208 -7.13 0.76 -5.31
C THR A 208 -7.21 1.80 -6.40
N VAL A 209 -7.77 1.43 -7.54
CA VAL A 209 -8.04 2.32 -8.69
C VAL A 209 -9.51 2.24 -9.05
N ILE A 210 -10.12 3.35 -9.44
CA ILE A 210 -11.53 3.39 -9.86
C ILE A 210 -11.71 2.75 -11.26
N GLU A 211 -12.87 2.15 -11.49
CA GLU A 211 -13.15 1.35 -12.68
C GLU A 211 -12.90 2.10 -14.00
N ASN A 212 -13.22 3.39 -14.07
CA ASN A 212 -13.01 4.20 -15.27
C ASN A 212 -11.52 4.45 -15.61
N GLU A 213 -10.61 4.28 -14.66
CA GLU A 213 -9.15 4.42 -14.85
C GLU A 213 -8.46 3.10 -15.22
N LEU A 214 -9.18 1.97 -15.14
CA LEU A 214 -8.60 0.64 -15.44
C LEU A 214 -8.03 0.54 -16.86
N SER A 215 -8.63 1.22 -17.83
CA SER A 215 -8.13 1.24 -19.21
C SER A 215 -6.76 1.92 -19.35
N LEU A 216 -6.39 2.72 -18.36
CA LEU A 216 -5.16 3.50 -18.33
C LEU A 216 -4.00 2.78 -17.63
N ILE A 217 -4.25 1.68 -16.94
CA ILE A 217 -3.23 0.96 -16.18
C ILE A 217 -2.95 -0.42 -16.77
N LYS A 218 -1.70 -0.88 -16.66
CA LYS A 218 -1.25 -2.18 -17.16
C LYS A 218 -0.22 -2.80 -16.21
N THR A 219 -0.20 -4.12 -16.15
CA THR A 219 0.88 -4.85 -15.47
C THR A 219 2.22 -4.51 -16.13
N GLY A 220 3.27 -4.29 -15.33
CA GLY A 220 4.59 -3.84 -15.76
C GLY A 220 4.70 -2.32 -15.91
N GLN A 221 3.64 -1.55 -15.65
CA GLN A 221 3.68 -0.09 -15.67
C GLN A 221 4.42 0.44 -14.44
N ARG A 222 5.26 1.46 -14.65
CA ARG A 222 6.01 2.13 -13.57
C ARG A 222 5.08 2.93 -12.68
N VAL A 223 5.39 2.91 -11.39
CA VAL A 223 4.71 3.69 -10.36
C VAL A 223 5.74 4.37 -9.48
N GLU A 224 5.42 5.52 -8.96
CA GLU A 224 6.18 6.22 -7.93
C GLU A 224 5.42 6.10 -6.61
N VAL A 225 6.12 5.65 -5.56
CA VAL A 225 5.54 5.40 -4.25
C VAL A 225 6.20 6.29 -3.22
N THR A 226 5.40 7.10 -2.54
CA THR A 226 5.87 8.07 -1.55
C THR A 226 5.27 7.75 -0.19
N PRO A 227 6.08 7.37 0.82
CA PRO A 227 5.60 7.14 2.18
C PRO A 227 5.08 8.41 2.84
N TYR A 228 3.98 8.33 3.59
CA TYR A 228 3.46 9.48 4.36
C TYR A 228 4.42 9.97 5.44
N SER A 229 5.29 9.08 5.95
CA SER A 229 6.29 9.41 6.96
C SER A 229 7.46 10.26 6.42
N ASP A 230 7.71 10.20 5.10
CA ASP A 230 8.80 10.93 4.44
C ASP A 230 8.40 11.26 3.00
N SER A 231 7.74 12.41 2.83
CA SER A 231 7.28 12.89 1.52
C SER A 231 8.39 13.32 0.56
N GLN A 232 9.63 13.40 1.02
CA GLN A 232 10.79 13.74 0.19
C GLN A 232 11.38 12.51 -0.51
N ARG A 233 11.03 11.31 -0.05
CA ARG A 233 11.59 10.07 -0.57
C ARG A 233 10.60 9.36 -1.48
N VAL A 234 10.99 9.18 -2.73
CA VAL A 234 10.21 8.50 -3.75
C VAL A 234 10.86 7.15 -4.07
N TYR A 235 10.06 6.11 -4.11
CA TYR A 235 10.46 4.76 -4.51
C TYR A 235 9.84 4.42 -5.85
N GLU A 236 10.67 4.01 -6.80
CA GLU A 236 10.20 3.51 -8.09
C GLU A 236 9.77 2.05 -7.94
N GLY A 237 8.68 1.70 -8.62
CA GLY A 237 8.14 0.35 -8.65
C GLY A 237 7.42 0.04 -9.95
N GLU A 238 6.87 -1.17 -10.01
CA GLU A 238 6.09 -1.65 -11.14
C GLU A 238 4.80 -2.31 -10.66
N ILE A 239 3.70 -2.12 -11.41
CA ILE A 239 2.43 -2.84 -11.20
C ILE A 239 2.67 -4.33 -11.49
N THR A 240 2.46 -5.17 -10.47
CA THR A 240 2.64 -6.62 -10.58
C THR A 240 1.35 -7.36 -10.85
N ALA A 241 0.23 -6.85 -10.35
CA ALA A 241 -1.08 -7.48 -10.55
C ALA A 241 -2.21 -6.45 -10.49
N ILE A 242 -3.24 -6.70 -11.28
CA ILE A 242 -4.53 -6.01 -11.25
C ILE A 242 -5.58 -7.07 -10.96
N ASN A 243 -6.35 -6.91 -9.89
CA ASN A 243 -7.40 -7.85 -9.53
C ASN A 243 -8.50 -7.84 -10.62
N PRO A 244 -8.93 -8.98 -11.17
CA PRO A 244 -9.99 -9.01 -12.18
C PRO A 244 -11.41 -8.80 -11.63
N ILE A 245 -11.53 -8.43 -10.36
CA ILE A 245 -12.82 -8.22 -9.67
C ILE A 245 -12.97 -6.75 -9.31
N VAL A 246 -14.05 -6.14 -9.78
CA VAL A 246 -14.47 -4.80 -9.34
C VAL A 246 -15.24 -4.95 -8.03
N GLY A 247 -14.80 -4.25 -7.00
CA GLY A 247 -15.48 -4.23 -5.70
C GLY A 247 -16.84 -3.52 -5.76
N ASN A 248 -17.69 -3.75 -4.76
CA ASN A 248 -19.01 -3.11 -4.67
C ASN A 248 -18.95 -1.57 -4.59
N ASN A 249 -17.78 -1.01 -4.30
CA ASN A 249 -17.49 0.43 -4.25
C ASN A 249 -16.99 0.99 -5.59
N GLY A 250 -17.00 0.20 -6.67
CA GLY A 250 -16.46 0.60 -7.97
C GLY A 250 -14.94 0.70 -8.03
N MET A 251 -14.23 0.12 -7.08
CA MET A 251 -12.77 0.12 -7.02
C MET A 251 -12.22 -1.27 -7.35
N VAL A 252 -11.02 -1.29 -7.91
CA VAL A 252 -10.25 -2.49 -8.23
C VAL A 252 -8.94 -2.47 -7.46
N ASP A 253 -8.62 -3.59 -6.81
CA ASP A 253 -7.36 -3.75 -6.08
C ASP A 253 -6.22 -3.95 -7.07
N VAL A 254 -5.16 -3.18 -6.88
CA VAL A 254 -3.94 -3.22 -7.67
C VAL A 254 -2.75 -3.43 -6.75
N SER A 255 -1.80 -4.23 -7.19
CA SER A 255 -0.56 -4.46 -6.48
C SER A 255 0.61 -3.99 -7.31
N ALA A 256 1.53 -3.26 -6.68
CA ALA A 256 2.82 -2.92 -7.24
C ALA A 256 3.95 -3.40 -6.33
N GLN A 257 5.14 -3.57 -6.86
CA GLN A 257 6.32 -3.98 -6.11
C GLN A 257 7.39 -2.90 -6.19
N ILE A 258 8.01 -2.60 -5.04
CA ILE A 258 9.13 -1.66 -4.91
C ILE A 258 10.32 -2.35 -4.26
N ALA A 259 11.52 -1.82 -4.51
CA ALA A 259 12.69 -2.16 -3.70
C ALA A 259 12.52 -1.60 -2.29
N GLY A 260 12.73 -2.43 -1.30
CA GLY A 260 12.61 -2.03 0.09
C GLY A 260 13.95 -1.66 0.73
N ASP A 261 13.90 -0.93 1.83
CA ASP A 261 15.08 -0.56 2.62
C ASP A 261 14.80 -0.61 4.14
N ALA A 262 15.75 -0.09 4.92
CA ALA A 262 15.65 -0.08 6.38
C ALA A 262 14.61 0.92 6.92
N THR A 263 14.12 1.85 6.12
CA THR A 263 13.18 2.91 6.53
C THR A 263 11.72 2.52 6.27
N LEU A 264 11.48 1.52 5.41
CA LEU A 264 10.15 1.02 5.12
C LEU A 264 9.72 -0.05 6.14
N TYR A 265 8.50 0.06 6.60
CA TYR A 265 7.87 -0.88 7.54
C TYR A 265 6.60 -1.48 6.95
N ASP A 266 6.36 -2.72 7.31
CA ASP A 266 5.13 -3.42 7.01
C ASP A 266 3.93 -2.66 7.60
N GLY A 267 2.89 -2.43 6.78
CA GLY A 267 1.71 -1.67 7.18
C GLY A 267 1.79 -0.15 7.02
N MET A 268 2.91 0.43 6.52
CA MET A 268 3.00 1.87 6.26
C MET A 268 2.03 2.33 5.19
N SER A 269 1.43 3.50 5.39
CA SER A 269 0.62 4.18 4.38
C SER A 269 1.50 4.94 3.40
N VAL A 270 1.15 4.88 2.12
CA VAL A 270 1.88 5.49 1.01
C VAL A 270 0.91 6.15 0.03
N THR A 271 1.39 7.15 -0.69
CA THR A 271 0.76 7.64 -1.92
C THR A 271 1.41 6.95 -3.11
N VAL A 272 0.60 6.49 -4.04
CA VAL A 272 1.02 5.86 -5.29
C VAL A 272 0.68 6.80 -6.44
N HIS A 273 1.69 7.18 -7.22
CA HIS A 273 1.55 7.96 -8.44
C HIS A 273 1.77 7.03 -9.64
N ILE A 274 0.78 6.94 -10.51
CA ILE A 274 0.86 6.19 -11.76
C ILE A 274 0.87 7.18 -12.90
N LYS A 275 2.04 7.37 -13.53
CA LYS A 275 2.18 8.25 -14.69
C LYS A 275 1.72 7.54 -15.95
N ASN A 276 0.79 8.14 -16.64
CA ASN A 276 0.22 7.65 -17.88
C ASN A 276 0.51 8.62 -19.03
N LEU A 277 1.16 8.13 -20.07
CA LEU A 277 1.29 8.85 -21.32
C LEU A 277 0.01 8.64 -22.11
N THR A 278 -0.89 9.62 -22.13
CA THR A 278 -2.17 9.55 -22.86
C THR A 278 -2.05 9.89 -24.34
N GLY A 279 -0.81 10.07 -24.83
CA GLY A 279 -0.54 10.46 -26.21
C GLY A 279 -0.50 11.98 -26.42
N GLU A 280 -0.40 12.42 -27.67
CA GLU A 280 -0.40 13.83 -28.01
C GLU A 280 -1.80 14.43 -27.82
N SER A 281 -1.89 15.47 -27.00
CA SER A 281 -3.13 16.20 -26.73
C SER A 281 -2.86 17.70 -26.67
N LEU A 282 -3.86 18.50 -27.01
CA LEU A 282 -3.84 19.93 -26.72
C LEU A 282 -3.97 20.10 -25.20
N SER A 283 -3.07 20.85 -24.59
CA SER A 283 -3.09 21.05 -23.14
C SER A 283 -3.03 22.52 -22.77
N VAL A 284 -3.75 22.86 -21.69
CA VAL A 284 -3.75 24.22 -21.13
C VAL A 284 -3.46 24.16 -19.64
N PRO A 285 -2.80 25.17 -19.04
CA PRO A 285 -2.65 25.27 -17.60
C PRO A 285 -4.00 25.28 -16.89
N LYS A 286 -4.06 24.72 -15.68
CA LYS A 286 -5.30 24.70 -14.86
C LYS A 286 -5.86 26.08 -14.62
N GLU A 287 -4.98 27.08 -14.45
CA GLU A 287 -5.31 28.47 -14.22
C GLU A 287 -6.05 29.10 -15.43
N ALA A 288 -5.88 28.56 -16.64
CA ALA A 288 -6.59 29.05 -17.82
C ALA A 288 -8.06 28.61 -17.86
N VAL A 289 -8.43 27.53 -17.15
CA VAL A 289 -9.78 26.97 -17.16
C VAL A 289 -10.58 27.56 -16.01
N VAL A 290 -11.64 28.29 -16.31
CA VAL A 290 -12.59 28.85 -15.33
C VAL A 290 -13.97 28.24 -15.51
N LEU A 291 -14.73 28.13 -14.42
CA LEU A 291 -16.11 27.65 -14.49
C LEU A 291 -17.08 28.81 -14.72
N ARG A 292 -17.89 28.71 -15.78
CA ARG A 292 -18.98 29.65 -16.08
C ARG A 292 -20.29 28.88 -16.22
N ALA A 293 -21.27 29.24 -15.40
CA ALA A 293 -22.54 28.50 -15.31
C ALA A 293 -22.36 26.98 -15.12
N GLY A 294 -21.35 26.58 -14.35
CA GLY A 294 -21.04 25.16 -14.07
C GLY A 294 -20.33 24.40 -15.21
N LYS A 295 -19.92 25.09 -16.28
CA LYS A 295 -19.19 24.51 -17.41
C LYS A 295 -17.76 25.05 -17.49
N PRO A 296 -16.78 24.24 -17.87
CA PRO A 296 -15.40 24.67 -18.07
C PRO A 296 -15.29 25.56 -19.32
N VAL A 297 -14.61 26.69 -19.20
CA VAL A 297 -14.39 27.69 -20.22
C VAL A 297 -12.94 28.14 -20.19
N VAL A 298 -12.37 28.42 -21.34
CA VAL A 298 -11.10 29.13 -21.49
C VAL A 298 -11.32 30.45 -22.24
N PHE A 299 -10.48 31.44 -21.93
CA PHE A 299 -10.45 32.69 -22.66
C PHE A 299 -9.30 32.67 -23.66
N VAL A 300 -9.60 32.86 -24.93
CA VAL A 300 -8.62 32.98 -26.01
C VAL A 300 -8.42 34.46 -26.34
N ALA A 301 -7.16 34.90 -26.32
CA ALA A 301 -6.78 36.27 -26.67
C ALA A 301 -6.66 36.41 -28.17
N LYS A 302 -7.62 37.07 -28.82
CA LYS A 302 -7.65 37.30 -30.26
C LYS A 302 -7.93 38.78 -30.55
N ASP A 303 -7.12 39.39 -31.44
CA ASP A 303 -7.27 40.77 -31.89
C ASP A 303 -7.46 41.80 -30.74
N GLY A 304 -6.74 41.64 -29.63
CA GLY A 304 -6.85 42.53 -28.46
C GLY A 304 -8.10 42.33 -27.59
N LYS A 305 -8.85 41.25 -27.85
CA LYS A 305 -10.07 40.90 -27.07
C LYS A 305 -9.99 39.50 -26.51
N ALA A 306 -10.73 39.26 -25.41
CA ALA A 306 -10.87 37.95 -24.78
C ALA A 306 -12.14 37.26 -25.28
N GLU A 307 -11.99 36.22 -26.08
CA GLU A 307 -13.10 35.36 -26.49
C GLU A 307 -13.18 34.17 -25.54
N TRP A 308 -14.27 33.99 -24.83
CA TRP A 308 -14.47 32.75 -24.09
C TRP A 308 -14.93 31.62 -24.99
N ARG A 309 -14.42 30.40 -24.74
CA ARG A 309 -14.85 29.19 -25.45
C ARG A 309 -15.10 28.08 -24.43
N TYR A 310 -16.22 27.36 -24.62
CA TYR A 310 -16.45 26.14 -23.85
C TYR A 310 -15.44 25.08 -24.28
N VAL A 311 -14.89 24.37 -23.29
CA VAL A 311 -13.92 23.33 -23.53
C VAL A 311 -14.37 22.00 -22.94
N THR A 312 -14.00 20.90 -23.60
CA THR A 312 -14.17 19.56 -23.09
C THR A 312 -12.82 19.05 -22.60
N THR A 313 -12.68 18.91 -21.29
CA THR A 313 -11.48 18.36 -20.66
C THR A 313 -11.56 16.82 -20.64
N THR A 314 -10.49 16.13 -21.03
CA THR A 314 -10.43 14.65 -21.08
C THR A 314 -9.59 14.05 -19.96
N HIS A 315 -8.43 14.63 -19.71
CA HIS A 315 -7.50 14.17 -18.68
C HIS A 315 -6.96 15.36 -17.89
N GLU A 316 -6.53 15.08 -16.67
CA GLU A 316 -5.98 16.06 -15.75
C GLU A 316 -4.60 15.59 -15.28
N SER A 317 -3.63 16.51 -15.22
CA SER A 317 -2.36 16.34 -14.53
C SER A 317 -2.27 17.31 -13.37
N ASP A 318 -1.17 17.33 -12.62
CA ASP A 318 -0.98 18.26 -11.49
C ASP A 318 -1.17 19.74 -11.87
N THR A 319 -0.74 20.14 -13.08
CA THR A 319 -0.68 21.53 -13.51
C THR A 319 -1.51 21.87 -14.74
N ARG A 320 -2.00 20.88 -15.48
CA ARG A 320 -2.62 21.08 -16.80
C ARG A 320 -3.88 20.24 -17.00
N PHE A 321 -4.76 20.70 -17.89
CA PHE A 321 -5.85 19.90 -18.47
C PHE A 321 -5.56 19.55 -19.93
N ALA A 322 -5.82 18.31 -20.31
CA ALA A 322 -5.91 17.90 -21.71
C ALA A 322 -7.28 18.26 -22.25
N ILE A 323 -7.34 18.86 -23.43
CA ILE A 323 -8.57 19.34 -24.05
C ILE A 323 -8.80 18.63 -25.38
N SER A 324 -10.00 18.08 -25.56
CA SER A 324 -10.43 17.48 -26.82
C SER A 324 -11.14 18.43 -27.76
N GLU A 325 -11.86 19.43 -27.19
CA GLU A 325 -12.66 20.36 -27.98
C GLU A 325 -12.63 21.76 -27.37
N GLY A 326 -12.72 22.80 -28.20
CA GLY A 326 -12.89 24.19 -27.81
C GLY A 326 -11.65 25.07 -27.97
N VAL A 327 -10.45 24.47 -28.19
CA VAL A 327 -9.22 25.20 -28.53
C VAL A 327 -8.52 24.54 -29.70
N GLU A 328 -7.73 25.32 -30.44
CA GLU A 328 -6.90 24.87 -31.57
C GLU A 328 -5.41 25.06 -31.24
N GLU A 329 -4.56 24.31 -31.92
CA GLU A 329 -3.13 24.51 -31.78
C GLU A 329 -2.74 25.90 -32.27
N GLY A 330 -1.98 26.65 -31.47
CA GLY A 330 -1.60 28.02 -31.74
C GLY A 330 -2.50 29.08 -31.11
N ASP A 331 -3.65 28.69 -30.53
CA ASP A 331 -4.49 29.61 -29.76
C ASP A 331 -3.70 30.17 -28.54
N SER A 332 -3.90 31.46 -28.24
CA SER A 332 -3.31 32.10 -27.07
C SER A 332 -4.34 32.12 -25.94
N VAL A 333 -4.25 31.19 -24.99
CA VAL A 333 -5.17 31.14 -23.82
C VAL A 333 -4.69 32.04 -22.70
N ILE A 334 -5.63 32.69 -22.02
CA ILE A 334 -5.35 33.59 -20.90
C ILE A 334 -5.20 32.75 -19.63
N VAL A 335 -4.02 32.84 -19.00
CA VAL A 335 -3.67 32.08 -17.79
C VAL A 335 -3.78 32.91 -16.51
N ALA A 336 -3.68 34.24 -16.61
CA ALA A 336 -3.87 35.15 -15.47
C ALA A 336 -4.68 36.35 -15.87
N GLY A 337 -5.50 36.89 -14.93
CA GLY A 337 -6.44 37.99 -15.16
C GLY A 337 -7.75 37.54 -15.82
N ASN A 338 -8.09 36.26 -15.80
CA ASN A 338 -9.28 35.67 -16.46
C ASN A 338 -10.54 35.64 -15.61
N THR A 339 -10.45 35.91 -14.29
CA THR A 339 -11.56 35.71 -13.35
C THR A 339 -12.72 36.68 -13.63
N ASP A 340 -12.42 37.93 -13.95
CA ASP A 340 -13.41 39.03 -14.14
C ASP A 340 -13.65 39.39 -15.60
N LEU A 341 -13.07 38.63 -16.55
CA LEU A 341 -13.26 38.87 -17.97
C LEU A 341 -14.67 38.47 -18.44
N ALA A 342 -15.27 39.37 -19.22
CA ALA A 342 -16.46 39.06 -19.99
C ALA A 342 -16.10 38.68 -21.43
N HIS A 343 -17.07 38.15 -22.18
CA HIS A 343 -16.88 37.86 -23.61
C HIS A 343 -16.63 39.16 -24.39
N ASN A 344 -15.57 39.18 -25.20
CA ASN A 344 -15.13 40.33 -25.98
C ASN A 344 -14.59 41.53 -25.16
N SER A 345 -14.22 41.32 -23.89
CA SER A 345 -13.52 42.36 -23.13
C SER A 345 -12.20 42.75 -23.79
N GLU A 346 -11.89 44.05 -23.82
CA GLU A 346 -10.59 44.52 -24.28
C GLU A 346 -9.49 44.15 -23.31
N ILE A 347 -8.41 43.57 -23.84
CA ILE A 347 -7.30 43.09 -23.06
C ILE A 347 -5.96 43.62 -23.59
N LYS A 348 -5.00 43.75 -22.67
CA LYS A 348 -3.62 44.07 -22.99
C LYS A 348 -2.73 42.93 -22.46
N ARG A 349 -1.96 42.36 -23.36
CA ARG A 349 -0.99 41.31 -22.94
C ARG A 349 0.12 41.95 -22.12
N LYS A 350 0.35 41.39 -20.94
CA LYS A 350 1.53 41.68 -20.15
C LYS A 350 2.74 41.11 -20.84
N ARG A 351 3.78 41.95 -21.04
CA ARG A 351 5.03 41.54 -21.71
C ARG A 351 5.90 40.70 -20.79
#